data_091cfd30aded4d833549e18beef77918
#
_entry.id   091cfd30aded4d833549e18beef77918
#
_cell.length_a   1.000
_cell.length_b   1.000
_cell.length_c   1.000
_cell.angle_alpha   90.00
_cell.angle_beta   90.00
_cell.angle_gamma   90.00
#
_symmetry.space_group_name_H-M   'P 1'
#
loop_
_entity.id
_entity.type
_entity.pdbx_description
1 polymer ?
#
loop_
_entity_poly.entity_id
_entity_poly.type
_entity_poly.pdbx_seq_one_letter_code
_entity_poly.pdbx_strand_id
1 'polypeptide(L)'
;MLRKILSTTGIRALNALSGIVILWMATNELGKEAWGISGIILLNISLILLVVELMAGSGLVYFSSRYSLKSLLKISYSWIVLVIGGTALLFWMLSLFPKLYQIVVPEGYGIHILILSAINALHSFNMNVLLGNKKIAAFNSLFMLQFSLQLLSMAGFIYLAELKDERAFVYALYVSYLLPALVGWLLITPLFKSGKSPAAIAKAATILNYGSMTQLSSIAHIINKRLSYYFLKSLTGLGSVGIYNSGVQLTEGLRLIGQSISLVQFSEISNSTDKAASARLSITLLKFSVGLTTLALLVLIAIPREVFEWVFSKEFGDIKIVILSLSPGVIALAANTIFSHYFSGTGQPRYNLFASLTGLAVTIPSLIILAPRFGLVGAGISASLAYSIAVVYQGWVFHKKTYTGFGDLLINRSDIRLLFKVVFRRK
;
A
#
# COMPACT_ATOMS: atom_id res chain seq x y z
N MET A 1 -7.41 14.78 21.35
CA MET A 1 -6.43 14.16 20.44
C MET A 1 -6.51 12.64 20.49
N LEU A 2 -6.44 12.01 21.65
CA LEU A 2 -6.48 10.53 21.84
C LEU A 2 -7.69 9.86 21.16
N ARG A 3 -8.91 10.41 21.35
CA ARG A 3 -10.14 9.88 20.73
C ARG A 3 -10.08 9.84 19.20
N LYS A 4 -9.43 10.81 18.55
CA LYS A 4 -9.26 10.82 17.09
C LYS A 4 -8.25 9.76 16.64
N ILE A 5 -7.16 9.55 17.41
CA ILE A 5 -6.16 8.51 17.13
C ILE A 5 -6.79 7.13 17.28
N LEU A 6 -7.50 6.87 18.39
CA LEU A 6 -8.19 5.59 18.63
C LEU A 6 -9.23 5.30 17.56
N SER A 7 -10.02 6.31 17.15
CA SER A 7 -11.01 6.16 16.05
C SER A 7 -10.32 5.79 14.74
N THR A 8 -9.23 6.47 14.36
CA THR A 8 -8.52 6.18 13.11
C THR A 8 -7.86 4.79 13.14
N THR A 9 -7.30 4.38 14.28
CA THR A 9 -6.70 3.05 14.44
C THR A 9 -7.75 1.96 14.39
N GLY A 10 -8.89 2.15 15.06
CA GLY A 10 -10.02 1.20 15.02
C GLY A 10 -10.55 1.00 13.60
N ILE A 11 -10.73 2.08 12.84
CA ILE A 11 -11.17 2.02 11.45
C ILE A 11 -10.16 1.27 10.56
N ARG A 12 -8.86 1.46 10.78
CA ARG A 12 -7.83 0.69 10.04
C ARG A 12 -7.84 -0.80 10.39
N ALA A 13 -8.09 -1.15 11.64
CA ALA A 13 -8.25 -2.54 12.06
C ALA A 13 -9.48 -3.18 11.41
N LEU A 14 -10.62 -2.48 11.41
CA LEU A 14 -11.83 -2.93 10.71
C LEU A 14 -11.60 -3.12 9.21
N ASN A 15 -10.86 -2.20 8.57
CA ASN A 15 -10.49 -2.35 7.18
C ASN A 15 -9.63 -3.58 6.92
N ALA A 16 -8.67 -3.87 7.78
CA ALA A 16 -7.85 -5.08 7.65
C ALA A 16 -8.70 -6.36 7.79
N LEU A 17 -9.65 -6.38 8.72
CA LEU A 17 -10.60 -7.48 8.87
C LEU A 17 -11.49 -7.61 7.63
N SER A 18 -12.02 -6.50 7.11
CA SER A 18 -12.79 -6.50 5.85
C SER A 18 -11.98 -7.07 4.69
N GLY A 19 -10.69 -6.74 4.61
CA GLY A 19 -9.78 -7.29 3.60
C GLY A 19 -9.61 -8.81 3.69
N ILE A 20 -9.56 -9.36 4.92
CA ILE A 20 -9.51 -10.82 5.13
C ILE A 20 -10.82 -11.48 4.72
N VAL A 21 -11.98 -10.88 5.04
CA VAL A 21 -13.29 -11.41 4.64
C VAL A 21 -13.46 -11.35 3.12
N ILE A 22 -13.04 -10.27 2.47
CA ILE A 22 -13.04 -10.16 1.00
C ILE A 22 -12.15 -11.24 0.38
N LEU A 23 -10.96 -11.46 0.95
CA LEU A 23 -10.06 -12.52 0.50
C LEU A 23 -10.73 -13.90 0.64
N TRP A 24 -11.35 -14.16 1.78
CA TRP A 24 -12.08 -15.42 2.03
C TRP A 24 -13.20 -15.63 1.01
N MET A 25 -14.05 -14.63 0.76
CA MET A 25 -15.09 -14.71 -0.27
C MET A 25 -14.51 -14.93 -1.65
N ALA A 26 -13.47 -14.20 -2.02
CA ALA A 26 -12.85 -14.32 -3.33
C ALA A 26 -12.26 -15.71 -3.60
N THR A 27 -11.59 -16.29 -2.59
CA THR A 27 -10.95 -17.59 -2.74
C THR A 27 -11.93 -18.76 -2.73
N ASN A 28 -13.04 -18.65 -1.99
CA ASN A 28 -14.04 -19.72 -1.92
C ASN A 28 -15.09 -19.65 -3.03
N GLU A 29 -15.44 -18.44 -3.48
CA GLU A 29 -16.56 -18.26 -4.40
C GLU A 29 -16.14 -17.96 -5.84
N LEU A 30 -15.01 -17.25 -6.06
CA LEU A 30 -14.58 -16.86 -7.40
C LEU A 30 -13.50 -17.79 -7.97
N GLY A 31 -12.70 -18.44 -7.11
CA GLY A 31 -11.59 -19.29 -7.52
C GLY A 31 -10.30 -18.50 -7.86
N LYS A 32 -9.22 -19.26 -8.11
CA LYS A 32 -7.87 -18.68 -8.25
C LYS A 32 -7.67 -17.84 -9.50
N GLU A 33 -8.32 -18.19 -10.62
CA GLU A 33 -8.14 -17.45 -11.88
C GLU A 33 -8.85 -16.10 -11.84
N ALA A 34 -10.12 -16.06 -11.41
CA ALA A 34 -10.88 -14.83 -11.26
C ALA A 34 -10.24 -13.90 -10.21
N TRP A 35 -9.70 -14.48 -9.13
CA TRP A 35 -8.93 -13.71 -8.15
C TRP A 35 -7.59 -13.20 -8.69
N GLY A 36 -6.96 -13.95 -9.59
CA GLY A 36 -5.77 -13.52 -10.32
C GLY A 36 -6.06 -12.33 -11.25
N ILE A 37 -7.17 -12.39 -12.03
CA ILE A 37 -7.66 -11.27 -12.85
C ILE A 37 -7.88 -10.03 -11.98
N SER A 38 -8.58 -10.19 -10.87
CA SER A 38 -8.84 -9.11 -9.89
C SER A 38 -7.54 -8.49 -9.36
N GLY A 39 -6.53 -9.32 -9.08
CA GLY A 39 -5.20 -8.88 -8.66
C GLY A 39 -4.48 -8.02 -9.70
N ILE A 40 -4.54 -8.40 -10.99
CA ILE A 40 -3.97 -7.62 -12.10
C ILE A 40 -4.73 -6.29 -12.30
N ILE A 41 -6.07 -6.31 -12.20
CA ILE A 41 -6.89 -5.08 -12.28
C ILE A 41 -6.49 -4.10 -11.17
N LEU A 42 -6.43 -4.56 -9.92
CA LEU A 42 -6.00 -3.73 -8.78
C LEU A 42 -4.57 -3.21 -8.93
N LEU A 43 -3.67 -4.03 -9.48
CA LEU A 43 -2.30 -3.62 -9.76
C LEU A 43 -2.28 -2.46 -10.76
N ASN A 44 -2.97 -2.60 -11.89
CA ASN A 44 -3.05 -1.54 -12.90
C ASN A 44 -3.64 -0.24 -12.33
N ILE A 45 -4.76 -0.33 -11.61
CA ILE A 45 -5.37 0.82 -10.92
C ILE A 45 -4.35 1.48 -9.97
N SER A 46 -3.63 0.69 -9.18
CA SER A 46 -2.62 1.18 -8.23
C SER A 46 -1.48 1.91 -8.94
N LEU A 47 -0.97 1.38 -10.07
CA LEU A 47 0.10 2.01 -10.85
C LEU A 47 -0.36 3.34 -11.48
N ILE A 48 -1.58 3.38 -12.02
CA ILE A 48 -2.17 4.61 -12.57
C ILE A 48 -2.32 5.65 -11.46
N LEU A 49 -2.84 5.26 -10.30
CA LEU A 49 -3.02 6.15 -9.16
C LEU A 49 -1.71 6.73 -8.64
N LEU A 50 -0.60 5.98 -8.65
CA LEU A 50 0.70 6.54 -8.28
C LEU A 50 1.10 7.74 -9.14
N VAL A 51 0.82 7.68 -10.44
CA VAL A 51 1.07 8.79 -11.36
C VAL A 51 0.07 9.93 -11.11
N VAL A 52 -1.19 9.61 -10.88
CA VAL A 52 -2.22 10.60 -10.50
C VAL A 52 -1.82 11.34 -9.22
N GLU A 53 -1.33 10.65 -8.22
CA GLU A 53 -0.97 11.20 -6.91
C GLU A 53 0.24 12.14 -6.94
N LEU A 54 0.99 12.23 -8.04
CA LEU A 54 2.01 13.26 -8.21
C LEU A 54 1.44 14.67 -8.06
N MET A 55 0.22 14.91 -8.50
CA MET A 55 -0.43 16.22 -8.43
C MET A 55 -1.78 16.21 -7.68
N ALA A 56 -2.36 15.04 -7.46
CA ALA A 56 -3.66 14.89 -6.76
C ALA A 56 -3.55 14.11 -5.43
N GLY A 57 -2.33 13.78 -4.98
CA GLY A 57 -2.06 12.99 -3.79
C GLY A 57 -1.77 13.81 -2.53
N SER A 58 -0.80 13.34 -1.73
CA SER A 58 -0.42 13.93 -0.44
C SER A 58 0.00 15.40 -0.51
N GLY A 59 0.47 15.88 -1.65
CA GLY A 59 0.71 17.31 -1.89
C GLY A 59 -0.51 18.17 -1.66
N LEU A 60 -1.72 17.68 -1.99
CA LEU A 60 -2.97 18.40 -1.72
C LEU A 60 -3.23 18.62 -0.23
N VAL A 61 -2.82 17.69 0.63
CA VAL A 61 -2.95 17.85 2.08
C VAL A 61 -2.14 19.08 2.56
N TYR A 62 -0.95 19.28 1.98
CA TYR A 62 -0.12 20.43 2.29
C TYR A 62 -0.64 21.72 1.66
N PHE A 63 -1.09 21.68 0.40
CA PHE A 63 -1.44 22.86 -0.36
C PHE A 63 -2.88 23.34 -0.15
N SER A 64 -3.81 22.48 0.27
CA SER A 64 -5.24 22.85 0.44
C SER A 64 -5.49 23.92 1.52
N SER A 65 -4.55 24.08 2.47
CA SER A 65 -4.58 25.16 3.45
C SER A 65 -3.84 26.45 3.02
N ARG A 66 -3.14 26.45 1.87
CA ARG A 66 -2.26 27.53 1.40
C ARG A 66 -2.70 28.17 0.10
N TYR A 67 -3.37 27.42 -0.75
CA TYR A 67 -3.81 27.86 -2.08
C TYR A 67 -5.32 27.75 -2.24
N SER A 68 -5.86 28.50 -3.21
CA SER A 68 -7.26 28.42 -3.58
C SER A 68 -7.66 27.00 -3.98
N LEU A 69 -8.69 26.45 -3.32
CA LEU A 69 -9.21 25.11 -3.63
C LEU A 69 -9.67 25.01 -5.08
N LYS A 70 -10.21 26.10 -5.67
CA LYS A 70 -10.59 26.12 -7.10
C LYS A 70 -9.39 25.94 -8.02
N SER A 71 -8.24 26.57 -7.70
CA SER A 71 -7.02 26.39 -8.48
C SER A 71 -6.44 24.99 -8.34
N LEU A 72 -6.44 24.42 -7.12
CA LEU A 72 -6.01 23.06 -6.86
C LEU A 72 -6.88 22.04 -7.59
N LEU A 73 -8.21 22.23 -7.57
CA LEU A 73 -9.15 21.37 -8.28
C LEU A 73 -8.88 21.40 -9.80
N LYS A 74 -8.74 22.60 -10.38
CA LYS A 74 -8.45 22.73 -11.81
C LYS A 74 -7.19 21.99 -12.21
N ILE A 75 -6.08 22.17 -11.46
CA ILE A 75 -4.80 21.54 -11.74
C ILE A 75 -4.90 20.02 -11.58
N SER A 76 -5.45 19.55 -10.46
CA SER A 76 -5.54 18.11 -10.19
C SER A 76 -6.46 17.37 -11.16
N TYR A 77 -7.60 17.97 -11.52
CA TYR A 77 -8.52 17.35 -12.48
C TYR A 77 -7.96 17.35 -13.89
N SER A 78 -7.32 18.45 -14.34
CA SER A 78 -6.61 18.44 -15.62
C SER A 78 -5.52 17.38 -15.65
N TRP A 79 -4.79 17.17 -14.55
CA TRP A 79 -3.79 16.13 -14.43
C TRP A 79 -4.40 14.72 -14.46
N ILE A 80 -5.50 14.47 -13.75
CA ILE A 80 -6.22 13.20 -13.79
C ILE A 80 -6.64 12.87 -15.23
N VAL A 81 -7.24 13.81 -15.95
CA VAL A 81 -7.63 13.64 -17.35
C VAL A 81 -6.42 13.32 -18.24
N LEU A 82 -5.30 14.02 -18.03
CA LEU A 82 -4.06 13.78 -18.78
C LEU A 82 -3.49 12.38 -18.50
N VAL A 83 -3.46 11.94 -17.25
CA VAL A 83 -2.94 10.62 -16.87
C VAL A 83 -3.86 9.51 -17.41
N ILE A 84 -5.18 9.64 -17.24
CA ILE A 84 -6.13 8.64 -17.75
C ILE A 84 -6.10 8.59 -19.29
N GLY A 85 -6.08 9.74 -19.97
CA GLY A 85 -5.94 9.82 -21.42
C GLY A 85 -4.61 9.26 -21.93
N GLY A 86 -3.50 9.57 -21.26
CA GLY A 86 -2.19 9.01 -21.55
C GLY A 86 -2.14 7.49 -21.34
N THR A 87 -2.79 6.98 -20.28
CA THR A 87 -2.91 5.53 -20.06
C THR A 87 -3.78 4.86 -21.11
N ALA A 88 -4.88 5.50 -21.53
CA ALA A 88 -5.72 4.99 -22.62
C ALA A 88 -4.94 4.89 -23.93
N LEU A 89 -4.15 5.93 -24.25
CA LEU A 89 -3.25 5.91 -25.40
C LEU A 89 -2.20 4.79 -25.29
N LEU A 90 -1.60 4.62 -24.10
CA LEU A 90 -0.65 3.52 -23.84
C LEU A 90 -1.31 2.16 -24.06
N PHE A 91 -2.52 1.95 -23.54
CA PHE A 91 -3.25 0.68 -23.74
C PHE A 91 -3.58 0.45 -25.20
N TRP A 92 -3.97 1.51 -25.93
CA TRP A 92 -4.18 1.43 -27.37
C TRP A 92 -2.88 1.07 -28.12
N MET A 93 -1.75 1.71 -27.80
CA MET A 93 -0.44 1.35 -28.40
C MET A 93 -0.03 -0.09 -28.07
N LEU A 94 -0.24 -0.53 -26.82
CA LEU A 94 0.05 -1.92 -26.42
C LEU A 94 -0.85 -2.94 -27.13
N SER A 95 -2.09 -2.56 -27.48
CA SER A 95 -3.02 -3.45 -28.21
C SER A 95 -2.54 -3.80 -29.63
N LEU A 96 -1.61 -3.00 -30.18
CA LEU A 96 -0.91 -3.32 -31.43
C LEU A 96 0.04 -4.54 -31.28
N PHE A 97 0.38 -4.89 -30.02
CA PHE A 97 1.18 -6.06 -29.66
C PHE A 97 0.37 -6.99 -28.75
N PRO A 98 -0.53 -7.85 -29.28
CA PRO A 98 -1.52 -8.59 -28.49
C PRO A 98 -0.93 -9.38 -27.31
N LYS A 99 0.19 -10.05 -27.53
CA LYS A 99 0.87 -10.83 -26.48
C LYS A 99 1.29 -9.95 -25.28
N LEU A 100 1.84 -8.76 -25.54
CA LEU A 100 2.27 -7.82 -24.49
C LEU A 100 1.06 -7.19 -23.81
N TYR A 101 0.04 -6.82 -24.58
CA TYR A 101 -1.21 -6.27 -24.05
C TYR A 101 -1.87 -7.24 -23.07
N GLN A 102 -2.01 -8.51 -23.44
CA GLN A 102 -2.63 -9.54 -22.61
C GLN A 102 -1.85 -9.81 -21.31
N ILE A 103 -0.53 -9.59 -21.27
CA ILE A 103 0.24 -9.68 -20.01
C ILE A 103 -0.17 -8.57 -19.06
N VAL A 104 -0.28 -7.34 -19.56
CA VAL A 104 -0.55 -6.15 -18.74
C VAL A 104 -2.03 -6.00 -18.41
N VAL A 105 -2.90 -6.18 -19.40
CA VAL A 105 -4.34 -5.93 -19.29
C VAL A 105 -5.09 -7.25 -19.41
N PRO A 106 -5.92 -7.65 -18.43
CA PRO A 106 -6.83 -8.77 -18.60
C PRO A 106 -7.82 -8.51 -19.74
N GLU A 107 -8.16 -9.56 -20.47
CA GLU A 107 -9.07 -9.47 -21.61
C GLU A 107 -10.43 -8.90 -21.20
N GLY A 108 -10.93 -7.93 -21.96
CA GLY A 108 -12.19 -7.24 -21.69
C GLY A 108 -12.14 -6.16 -20.60
N TYR A 109 -11.05 -6.08 -19.79
CA TYR A 109 -11.02 -5.19 -18.62
C TYR A 109 -10.29 -3.85 -18.83
N GLY A 110 -9.74 -3.57 -20.01
CA GLY A 110 -8.99 -2.33 -20.25
C GLY A 110 -9.79 -1.06 -19.95
N ILE A 111 -11.03 -0.97 -20.44
CA ILE A 111 -11.91 0.19 -20.19
C ILE A 111 -12.34 0.26 -18.71
N HIS A 112 -12.58 -0.88 -18.07
CA HIS A 112 -12.92 -0.93 -16.65
C HIS A 112 -11.79 -0.41 -15.77
N ILE A 113 -10.53 -0.76 -16.07
CA ILE A 113 -9.33 -0.25 -15.36
C ILE A 113 -9.26 1.29 -15.49
N LEU A 114 -9.47 1.86 -16.68
CA LEU A 114 -9.42 3.30 -16.89
C LEU A 114 -10.53 4.02 -16.11
N ILE A 115 -11.77 3.54 -16.19
CA ILE A 115 -12.92 4.16 -15.50
C ILE A 115 -12.75 4.04 -13.98
N LEU A 116 -12.40 2.86 -13.46
CA LEU A 116 -12.17 2.65 -12.03
C LEU A 116 -11.02 3.51 -11.51
N SER A 117 -9.94 3.65 -12.29
CA SER A 117 -8.83 4.53 -11.94
C SER A 117 -9.26 6.00 -11.88
N ALA A 118 -10.08 6.45 -12.83
CA ALA A 118 -10.61 7.81 -12.84
C ALA A 118 -11.51 8.08 -11.61
N ILE A 119 -12.43 7.18 -11.30
CA ILE A 119 -13.35 7.31 -10.16
C ILE A 119 -12.54 7.28 -8.84
N ASN A 120 -11.58 6.36 -8.72
CA ASN A 120 -10.74 6.26 -7.52
C ASN A 120 -9.81 7.48 -7.37
N ALA A 121 -9.33 8.06 -8.48
CA ALA A 121 -8.58 9.32 -8.46
C ALA A 121 -9.41 10.48 -7.90
N LEU A 122 -10.68 10.58 -8.30
CA LEU A 122 -11.61 11.59 -7.75
C LEU A 122 -11.90 11.36 -6.27
N HIS A 123 -12.07 10.10 -5.86
CA HIS A 123 -12.22 9.75 -4.45
C HIS A 123 -10.98 10.14 -3.64
N SER A 124 -9.77 9.78 -4.12
CA SER A 124 -8.49 10.13 -3.48
C SER A 124 -8.31 11.65 -3.35
N PHE A 125 -8.66 12.41 -4.40
CA PHE A 125 -8.66 13.87 -4.35
C PHE A 125 -9.53 14.40 -3.20
N ASN A 126 -10.77 13.93 -3.10
CA ASN A 126 -11.71 14.35 -2.04
C ASN A 126 -11.14 14.05 -0.65
N MET A 127 -10.59 12.86 -0.46
CA MET A 127 -9.95 12.41 0.78
C MET A 127 -8.79 13.34 1.18
N ASN A 128 -7.91 13.67 0.24
CA ASN A 128 -6.74 14.52 0.49
C ASN A 128 -7.15 15.97 0.81
N VAL A 129 -8.17 16.50 0.14
CA VAL A 129 -8.73 17.84 0.44
C VAL A 129 -9.35 17.88 1.84
N LEU A 130 -10.14 16.88 2.23
CA LEU A 130 -10.71 16.78 3.58
C LEU A 130 -9.63 16.73 4.66
N LEU A 131 -8.60 15.92 4.43
CA LEU A 131 -7.49 15.76 5.39
C LEU A 131 -6.70 17.07 5.52
N GLY A 132 -6.38 17.74 4.42
CA GLY A 132 -5.66 19.01 4.42
C GLY A 132 -6.44 20.16 5.07
N ASN A 133 -7.78 20.10 5.03
CA ASN A 133 -8.67 21.02 5.74
C ASN A 133 -9.02 20.55 7.17
N LYS A 134 -8.28 19.59 7.74
CA LYS A 134 -8.44 19.06 9.10
C LYS A 134 -9.82 18.43 9.38
N LYS A 135 -10.55 18.02 8.34
CA LYS A 135 -11.84 17.33 8.42
C LYS A 135 -11.66 15.82 8.64
N ILE A 136 -10.91 15.46 9.69
CA ILE A 136 -10.49 14.07 9.97
C ILE A 136 -11.69 13.13 10.13
N ALA A 137 -12.79 13.57 10.74
CA ALA A 137 -13.98 12.74 10.90
C ALA A 137 -14.59 12.39 9.53
N ALA A 138 -14.76 13.36 8.63
CA ALA A 138 -15.27 13.13 7.28
C ALA A 138 -14.33 12.23 6.45
N PHE A 139 -13.01 12.43 6.56
CA PHE A 139 -12.01 11.55 5.97
C PHE A 139 -12.18 10.10 6.44
N ASN A 140 -12.27 9.88 7.75
CA ASN A 140 -12.46 8.56 8.35
C ASN A 140 -13.80 7.91 7.95
N SER A 141 -14.88 8.70 7.86
CA SER A 141 -16.19 8.20 7.44
C SER A 141 -16.20 7.77 5.98
N LEU A 142 -15.55 8.53 5.08
CA LEU A 142 -15.42 8.13 3.67
C LEU A 142 -14.57 6.87 3.51
N PHE A 143 -13.47 6.77 4.27
CA PHE A 143 -12.62 5.59 4.26
C PHE A 143 -13.39 4.35 4.73
N MET A 144 -14.14 4.46 5.82
CA MET A 144 -14.99 3.38 6.31
C MET A 144 -16.09 3.03 5.29
N LEU A 145 -16.75 4.03 4.70
CA LEU A 145 -17.78 3.83 3.69
C LEU A 145 -17.26 3.03 2.49
N GLN A 146 -16.07 3.37 1.99
CA GLN A 146 -15.45 2.68 0.87
C GLN A 146 -15.28 1.19 1.13
N PHE A 147 -14.69 0.80 2.27
CA PHE A 147 -14.45 -0.61 2.57
C PHE A 147 -15.72 -1.36 2.94
N SER A 148 -16.64 -0.73 3.66
CA SER A 148 -17.95 -1.34 3.95
C SER A 148 -18.74 -1.60 2.68
N LEU A 149 -18.76 -0.64 1.75
CA LEU A 149 -19.42 -0.82 0.45
C LEU A 149 -18.75 -1.91 -0.38
N GLN A 150 -17.41 -1.98 -0.39
CA GLN A 150 -16.70 -3.03 -1.12
C GLN A 150 -17.07 -4.42 -0.59
N LEU A 151 -17.07 -4.59 0.73
CA LEU A 151 -17.43 -5.87 1.36
C LEU A 151 -18.90 -6.23 1.08
N LEU A 152 -19.83 -5.30 1.36
CA LEU A 152 -21.26 -5.56 1.25
C LEU A 152 -21.69 -5.75 -0.20
N SER A 153 -21.19 -4.94 -1.14
CA SER A 153 -21.54 -5.10 -2.56
C SER A 153 -20.93 -6.37 -3.15
N MET A 154 -19.70 -6.75 -2.75
CA MET A 154 -19.13 -8.01 -3.18
C MET A 154 -19.97 -9.20 -2.68
N ALA A 155 -20.37 -9.19 -1.40
CA ALA A 155 -21.28 -10.20 -0.87
C ALA A 155 -22.63 -10.20 -1.62
N GLY A 156 -23.20 -9.03 -1.90
CA GLY A 156 -24.42 -8.91 -2.69
C GLY A 156 -24.29 -9.49 -4.10
N PHE A 157 -23.20 -9.17 -4.82
CA PHE A 157 -22.99 -9.71 -6.15
C PHE A 157 -22.76 -11.23 -6.16
N ILE A 158 -22.06 -11.76 -5.16
CA ILE A 158 -21.80 -13.21 -5.06
C ILE A 158 -23.07 -13.97 -4.64
N TYR A 159 -23.75 -13.55 -3.58
CA TYR A 159 -24.81 -14.36 -2.96
C TYR A 159 -26.23 -14.00 -3.41
N LEU A 160 -26.48 -12.75 -3.87
CA LEU A 160 -27.81 -12.33 -4.33
C LEU A 160 -27.90 -12.32 -5.88
N ALA A 161 -26.82 -11.89 -6.57
CA ALA A 161 -26.76 -11.87 -8.02
C ALA A 161 -26.07 -13.10 -8.63
N GLU A 162 -25.60 -14.03 -7.78
CA GLU A 162 -24.99 -15.32 -8.15
C GLU A 162 -23.79 -15.22 -9.11
N LEU A 163 -23.07 -14.09 -9.06
CA LEU A 163 -21.88 -13.91 -9.87
C LEU A 163 -20.68 -14.63 -9.21
N LYS A 164 -20.20 -15.68 -9.87
CA LYS A 164 -19.12 -16.56 -9.38
C LYS A 164 -17.79 -16.34 -10.12
N ASP A 165 -17.58 -15.15 -10.65
CA ASP A 165 -16.38 -14.78 -11.41
C ASP A 165 -15.86 -13.39 -10.99
N GLU A 166 -14.80 -12.92 -11.64
CA GLU A 166 -14.16 -11.63 -11.35
C GLU A 166 -15.08 -10.42 -11.50
N ARG A 167 -16.21 -10.55 -12.23
CA ARG A 167 -17.20 -9.47 -12.39
C ARG A 167 -17.79 -9.05 -11.06
N ALA A 168 -18.02 -10.01 -10.13
CA ALA A 168 -18.51 -9.70 -8.78
C ALA A 168 -17.58 -8.71 -8.06
N PHE A 169 -16.26 -8.95 -8.15
CA PHE A 169 -15.27 -8.05 -7.54
C PHE A 169 -15.18 -6.71 -8.27
N VAL A 170 -15.15 -6.71 -9.61
CA VAL A 170 -15.07 -5.48 -10.42
C VAL A 170 -16.29 -4.58 -10.16
N TYR A 171 -17.50 -5.14 -10.12
CA TYR A 171 -18.71 -4.36 -9.82
C TYR A 171 -18.70 -3.85 -8.37
N ALA A 172 -18.17 -4.62 -7.44
CA ALA A 172 -17.97 -4.16 -6.07
C ALA A 172 -16.98 -2.97 -6.01
N LEU A 173 -15.94 -2.96 -6.84
CA LEU A 173 -15.04 -1.80 -6.97
C LEU A 173 -15.77 -0.56 -7.49
N TYR A 174 -16.64 -0.70 -8.48
CA TYR A 174 -17.45 0.44 -8.96
C TYR A 174 -18.29 1.04 -7.83
N VAL A 175 -19.00 0.23 -7.08
CA VAL A 175 -19.84 0.69 -5.96
C VAL A 175 -18.96 1.37 -4.90
N SER A 176 -17.85 0.72 -4.54
CA SER A 176 -16.96 1.17 -3.46
C SER A 176 -16.13 2.41 -3.79
N TYR A 177 -15.94 2.73 -5.08
CA TYR A 177 -15.23 3.94 -5.48
C TYR A 177 -16.21 5.08 -5.82
N LEU A 178 -17.30 4.78 -6.56
CA LEU A 178 -18.21 5.79 -7.06
C LEU A 178 -19.02 6.46 -5.94
N LEU A 179 -19.67 5.67 -5.07
CA LEU A 179 -20.49 6.23 -4.01
C LEU A 179 -19.67 7.09 -3.02
N PRO A 180 -18.51 6.64 -2.52
CA PRO A 180 -17.66 7.48 -1.68
C PRO A 180 -17.09 8.71 -2.44
N ALA A 181 -16.83 8.61 -3.75
CA ALA A 181 -16.41 9.77 -4.54
C ALA A 181 -17.52 10.82 -4.59
N LEU A 182 -18.77 10.42 -4.82
CA LEU A 182 -19.94 11.33 -4.82
C LEU A 182 -20.18 11.95 -3.44
N VAL A 183 -20.19 11.14 -2.39
CA VAL A 183 -20.33 11.63 -1.01
C VAL A 183 -19.17 12.55 -0.64
N GLY A 184 -17.94 12.20 -1.02
CA GLY A 184 -16.77 13.04 -0.80
C GLY A 184 -16.87 14.38 -1.51
N TRP A 185 -17.37 14.40 -2.75
CA TRP A 185 -17.64 15.63 -3.48
C TRP A 185 -18.63 16.54 -2.74
N LEU A 186 -19.74 15.97 -2.24
CA LEU A 186 -20.72 16.71 -1.44
C LEU A 186 -20.08 17.29 -0.17
N LEU A 187 -19.18 16.57 0.48
CA LEU A 187 -18.50 17.00 1.70
C LEU A 187 -17.47 18.11 1.47
N ILE A 188 -16.83 18.17 0.29
CA ILE A 188 -15.87 19.24 -0.03
C ILE A 188 -16.53 20.48 -0.63
N THR A 189 -17.73 20.36 -1.22
CA THR A 189 -18.45 21.49 -1.85
C THR A 189 -18.61 22.72 -0.93
N PRO A 190 -18.97 22.58 0.37
CA PRO A 190 -19.05 23.72 1.28
C PRO A 190 -17.73 24.45 1.49
N LEU A 191 -16.57 23.75 1.33
CA LEU A 191 -15.25 24.37 1.48
C LEU A 191 -14.95 25.38 0.37
N PHE A 192 -15.52 25.20 -0.82
CA PHE A 192 -15.42 26.16 -1.93
C PHE A 192 -16.26 27.43 -1.71
N LYS A 193 -17.35 27.30 -0.96
CA LYS A 193 -18.30 28.39 -0.71
C LYS A 193 -17.95 29.22 0.54
N SER A 194 -17.16 28.67 1.45
CA SER A 194 -16.94 29.26 2.80
C SER A 194 -16.12 30.56 2.83
N GLY A 195 -15.60 31.04 1.70
CA GLY A 195 -14.73 32.22 1.63
C GLY A 195 -13.40 32.13 2.41
N LYS A 196 -13.18 31.03 3.14
CA LYS A 196 -11.97 30.78 3.95
C LYS A 196 -10.81 30.20 3.15
N SER A 197 -11.02 29.94 1.85
CA SER A 197 -9.96 29.46 0.98
C SER A 197 -8.95 30.58 0.70
N PRO A 198 -7.64 30.34 0.81
CA PRO A 198 -6.62 31.34 0.49
C PRO A 198 -6.82 31.88 -0.93
N ALA A 199 -6.54 33.17 -1.13
CA ALA A 199 -6.64 33.81 -2.44
C ALA A 199 -5.49 33.41 -3.39
N ALA A 200 -4.39 32.89 -2.85
CA ALA A 200 -3.21 32.51 -3.62
C ALA A 200 -3.53 31.40 -4.65
N ILE A 201 -3.10 31.62 -5.89
CA ILE A 201 -3.28 30.68 -7.00
C ILE A 201 -2.08 29.72 -7.02
N ALA A 202 -2.37 28.41 -7.03
CA ALA A 202 -1.34 27.39 -7.13
C ALA A 202 -0.77 27.35 -8.56
N LYS A 203 0.55 27.09 -8.65
CA LYS A 203 1.22 26.78 -9.93
C LYS A 203 1.40 25.26 -10.05
N ALA A 204 1.10 24.71 -11.21
CA ALA A 204 1.22 23.27 -11.47
C ALA A 204 2.64 22.73 -11.19
N ALA A 205 3.67 23.48 -11.61
CA ALA A 205 5.07 23.12 -11.36
C ALA A 205 5.41 22.98 -9.85
N THR A 206 4.84 23.85 -9.00
CA THR A 206 5.07 23.79 -7.55
C THR A 206 4.47 22.53 -6.94
N ILE A 207 3.26 22.14 -7.39
CA ILE A 207 2.59 20.94 -6.92
C ILE A 207 3.33 19.70 -7.42
N LEU A 208 3.72 19.68 -8.70
CA LEU A 208 4.44 18.56 -9.31
C LEU A 208 5.80 18.33 -8.65
N ASN A 209 6.59 19.38 -8.42
CA ASN A 209 7.89 19.27 -7.75
C ASN A 209 7.76 18.70 -6.32
N TYR A 210 6.77 19.15 -5.57
CA TYR A 210 6.53 18.63 -4.23
C TYR A 210 6.03 17.17 -4.27
N GLY A 211 5.06 16.88 -5.15
CA GLY A 211 4.48 15.55 -5.29
C GLY A 211 5.48 14.51 -5.82
N SER A 212 6.34 14.89 -6.78
CA SER A 212 7.37 13.97 -7.32
C SER A 212 8.36 13.53 -6.24
N MET A 213 8.79 14.44 -5.37
CA MET A 213 9.70 14.10 -4.26
C MET A 213 9.07 13.09 -3.29
N THR A 214 7.75 13.17 -3.07
CA THR A 214 7.05 12.28 -2.14
C THR A 214 6.65 10.96 -2.80
N GLN A 215 6.29 10.97 -4.08
CA GLN A 215 5.74 9.80 -4.78
C GLN A 215 6.79 8.91 -5.45
N LEU A 216 7.97 9.43 -5.81
CA LEU A 216 8.98 8.65 -6.51
C LEU A 216 9.43 7.41 -5.70
N SER A 217 9.55 7.55 -4.38
CA SER A 217 9.85 6.43 -3.49
C SER A 217 8.69 5.41 -3.45
N SER A 218 7.44 5.89 -3.45
CA SER A 218 6.25 5.03 -3.46
C SER A 218 6.11 4.25 -4.77
N ILE A 219 6.40 4.90 -5.90
CA ILE A 219 6.42 4.25 -7.23
C ILE A 219 7.41 3.08 -7.24
N ALA A 220 8.68 3.35 -6.87
CA ALA A 220 9.70 2.31 -6.83
C ALA A 220 9.32 1.18 -5.86
N HIS A 221 8.73 1.51 -4.70
CA HIS A 221 8.28 0.52 -3.73
C HIS A 221 7.14 -0.37 -4.25
N ILE A 222 6.14 0.20 -4.93
CA ILE A 222 5.01 -0.58 -5.47
C ILE A 222 5.48 -1.45 -6.65
N ILE A 223 6.35 -0.95 -7.51
CA ILE A 223 6.94 -1.77 -8.57
C ILE A 223 7.66 -2.98 -7.98
N ASN A 224 8.50 -2.78 -6.94
CA ASN A 224 9.17 -3.87 -6.22
C ASN A 224 8.18 -4.93 -5.69
N LYS A 225 7.03 -4.49 -5.19
CA LYS A 225 6.02 -5.39 -4.62
C LYS A 225 5.19 -6.15 -5.64
N ARG A 226 4.92 -5.55 -6.79
CA ARG A 226 3.86 -6.00 -7.70
C ARG A 226 4.34 -6.44 -9.07
N LEU A 227 5.59 -6.16 -9.43
CA LEU A 227 6.14 -6.54 -10.73
C LEU A 227 6.05 -8.06 -10.98
N SER A 228 6.22 -8.86 -9.92
CA SER A 228 6.07 -10.31 -9.95
C SER A 228 4.72 -10.80 -10.48
N TYR A 229 3.65 -10.01 -10.38
CA TYR A 229 2.32 -10.40 -10.88
C TYR A 229 2.30 -10.54 -12.41
N TYR A 230 2.95 -9.64 -13.14
CA TYR A 230 3.05 -9.71 -14.59
C TYR A 230 3.93 -10.88 -15.04
N PHE A 231 5.04 -11.15 -14.32
CA PHE A 231 5.89 -12.30 -14.57
C PHE A 231 5.13 -13.62 -14.33
N LEU A 232 4.45 -13.76 -13.21
CA LEU A 232 3.65 -14.95 -12.91
C LEU A 232 2.54 -15.14 -13.92
N LYS A 233 1.81 -14.07 -14.31
CA LYS A 233 0.77 -14.16 -15.33
C LYS A 233 1.32 -14.71 -16.65
N SER A 234 2.48 -14.21 -17.09
CA SER A 234 3.07 -14.61 -18.37
C SER A 234 3.69 -16.01 -18.37
N LEU A 235 4.20 -16.47 -17.20
CA LEU A 235 4.94 -17.73 -17.09
C LEU A 235 4.06 -18.90 -16.62
N THR A 236 3.16 -18.65 -15.67
CA THR A 236 2.41 -19.69 -14.96
C THR A 236 0.90 -19.49 -14.97
N GLY A 237 0.43 -18.38 -15.54
CA GLY A 237 -0.99 -18.08 -15.71
C GLY A 237 -1.64 -17.35 -14.51
N LEU A 238 -2.93 -17.05 -14.70
CA LEU A 238 -3.72 -16.24 -13.77
C LEU A 238 -3.96 -16.91 -12.41
N GLY A 239 -4.11 -18.22 -12.38
CA GLY A 239 -4.28 -18.97 -11.13
C GLY A 239 -3.11 -18.79 -10.17
N SER A 240 -1.86 -18.77 -10.69
CA SER A 240 -0.68 -18.48 -9.88
C SER A 240 -0.67 -17.04 -9.36
N VAL A 241 -1.17 -16.08 -10.14
CA VAL A 241 -1.32 -14.70 -9.67
C VAL A 241 -2.32 -14.63 -8.52
N GLY A 242 -3.45 -15.36 -8.60
CA GLY A 242 -4.45 -15.44 -7.53
C GLY A 242 -3.88 -15.98 -6.21
N ILE A 243 -3.17 -17.12 -6.30
CA ILE A 243 -2.49 -17.71 -5.13
C ILE A 243 -1.44 -16.76 -4.55
N TYR A 244 -0.60 -16.16 -5.41
CA TYR A 244 0.43 -15.22 -4.98
C TYR A 244 -0.17 -13.97 -4.34
N ASN A 245 -1.23 -13.40 -4.93
CA ASN A 245 -1.95 -12.25 -4.38
C ASN A 245 -2.49 -12.55 -2.97
N SER A 246 -3.05 -13.74 -2.76
CA SER A 246 -3.56 -14.18 -1.44
C SER A 246 -2.45 -14.27 -0.40
N GLY A 247 -1.33 -14.89 -0.74
CA GLY A 247 -0.15 -14.99 0.15
C GLY A 247 0.43 -13.61 0.47
N VAL A 248 0.52 -12.72 -0.51
CA VAL A 248 0.95 -11.33 -0.31
C VAL A 248 -0.01 -10.59 0.63
N GLN A 249 -1.33 -10.71 0.46
CA GLN A 249 -2.31 -10.04 1.33
C GLN A 249 -2.18 -10.49 2.79
N LEU A 250 -2.04 -11.79 3.04
CA LEU A 250 -1.87 -12.31 4.40
C LEU A 250 -0.57 -11.81 5.05
N THR A 251 0.54 -11.80 4.30
CA THR A 251 1.83 -11.31 4.79
C THR A 251 1.85 -9.79 4.95
N GLU A 252 1.16 -9.04 4.08
CA GLU A 252 1.00 -7.58 4.22
C GLU A 252 0.18 -7.20 5.45
N GLY A 253 -0.76 -8.04 5.90
CA GLY A 253 -1.46 -7.86 7.16
C GLY A 253 -0.52 -7.74 8.36
N LEU A 254 0.60 -8.50 8.37
CA LEU A 254 1.61 -8.42 9.43
C LEU A 254 2.35 -7.06 9.45
N ARG A 255 2.40 -6.35 8.34
CA ARG A 255 3.01 -5.01 8.24
C ARG A 255 2.31 -3.96 9.10
N LEU A 256 1.03 -4.17 9.46
CA LEU A 256 0.29 -3.29 10.37
C LEU A 256 0.98 -3.17 11.74
N ILE A 257 1.70 -4.20 12.18
CA ILE A 257 2.49 -4.20 13.42
C ILE A 257 3.56 -3.10 13.33
N GLY A 258 4.42 -3.17 12.30
CA GLY A 258 5.47 -2.18 12.08
C GLY A 258 4.93 -0.77 11.85
N GLN A 259 3.83 -0.62 11.11
CA GLN A 259 3.20 0.67 10.86
C GLN A 259 2.66 1.32 12.12
N SER A 260 2.07 0.57 13.04
CA SER A 260 1.56 1.09 14.32
C SER A 260 2.69 1.61 15.20
N ILE A 261 3.80 0.88 15.26
CA ILE A 261 5.01 1.26 16.00
C ILE A 261 5.65 2.51 15.39
N SER A 262 5.77 2.55 14.06
CA SER A 262 6.46 3.62 13.34
C SER A 262 5.75 4.96 13.37
N LEU A 263 4.42 5.00 13.54
CA LEU A 263 3.67 6.25 13.72
C LEU A 263 4.06 6.97 15.00
N VAL A 264 4.23 6.22 16.10
CA VAL A 264 4.72 6.76 17.36
C VAL A 264 6.15 7.25 17.21
N GLN A 265 7.01 6.45 16.60
CA GLN A 265 8.39 6.80 16.29
C GLN A 265 8.49 8.10 15.50
N PHE A 266 7.74 8.24 14.42
CA PHE A 266 7.75 9.43 13.56
C PHE A 266 7.36 10.70 14.34
N SER A 267 6.33 10.61 15.17
CA SER A 267 5.89 11.73 16.01
C SER A 267 6.96 12.18 16.99
N GLU A 268 7.60 11.24 17.70
CA GLU A 268 8.66 11.53 18.66
C GLU A 268 9.91 12.12 18.00
N ILE A 269 10.35 11.53 16.90
CA ILE A 269 11.57 11.96 16.18
C ILE A 269 11.37 13.35 15.54
N SER A 270 10.21 13.60 14.93
CA SER A 270 9.94 14.90 14.28
C SER A 270 9.91 16.07 15.25
N ASN A 271 9.66 15.81 16.52
CA ASN A 271 9.62 16.83 17.58
C ASN A 271 10.89 16.84 18.46
N SER A 272 11.84 15.92 18.20
CA SER A 272 13.09 15.83 18.99
C SER A 272 14.23 16.59 18.34
N THR A 273 14.99 17.32 19.14
CA THR A 273 16.27 17.93 18.75
C THR A 273 17.46 17.03 19.05
N ASP A 274 17.29 16.02 19.92
CA ASP A 274 18.33 15.07 20.30
C ASP A 274 18.40 13.90 19.29
N LYS A 275 19.43 13.94 18.42
CA LYS A 275 19.69 12.92 17.41
C LYS A 275 20.07 11.56 18.03
N ALA A 276 20.77 11.57 19.17
CA ALA A 276 21.21 10.34 19.84
C ALA A 276 20.03 9.62 20.51
N ALA A 277 19.13 10.38 21.14
CA ALA A 277 17.87 9.83 21.68
C ALA A 277 16.98 9.26 20.55
N SER A 278 16.85 9.98 19.42
CA SER A 278 16.11 9.53 18.24
C SER A 278 16.66 8.23 17.66
N ALA A 279 17.99 8.09 17.60
CA ALA A 279 18.65 6.88 17.14
C ALA A 279 18.39 5.69 18.09
N ARG A 280 18.56 5.88 19.39
CA ARG A 280 18.29 4.84 20.42
C ARG A 280 16.84 4.38 20.41
N LEU A 281 15.89 5.33 20.32
CA LEU A 281 14.48 5.01 20.18
C LEU A 281 14.22 4.15 18.93
N SER A 282 14.81 4.52 17.80
CA SER A 282 14.66 3.80 16.56
C SER A 282 15.18 2.36 16.62
N ILE A 283 16.35 2.15 17.26
CA ILE A 283 16.91 0.79 17.46
C ILE A 283 15.98 -0.05 18.33
N THR A 284 15.49 0.51 19.43
CA THR A 284 14.56 -0.19 20.30
C THR A 284 13.31 -0.60 19.55
N LEU A 285 12.69 0.33 18.83
CA LEU A 285 11.48 0.07 18.05
C LEU A 285 11.72 -0.88 16.87
N LEU A 286 12.92 -0.85 16.27
CA LEU A 286 13.35 -1.81 15.25
C LEU A 286 13.33 -3.24 15.79
N LYS A 287 13.96 -3.47 16.93
CA LYS A 287 14.00 -4.78 17.60
C LYS A 287 12.57 -5.30 17.87
N PHE A 288 11.68 -4.42 18.33
CA PHE A 288 10.29 -4.80 18.61
C PHE A 288 9.50 -5.06 17.35
N SER A 289 9.61 -4.21 16.35
CA SER A 289 8.92 -4.38 15.07
C SER A 289 9.34 -5.69 14.40
N VAL A 290 10.64 -5.95 14.33
CA VAL A 290 11.20 -7.18 13.76
C VAL A 290 10.82 -8.40 14.60
N GLY A 291 11.02 -8.36 15.93
CA GLY A 291 10.71 -9.48 16.82
C GLY A 291 9.24 -9.87 16.80
N LEU A 292 8.33 -8.88 16.90
CA LEU A 292 6.89 -9.15 16.88
C LEU A 292 6.41 -9.64 15.52
N THR A 293 6.93 -9.06 14.43
CA THR A 293 6.62 -9.52 13.07
C THR A 293 7.14 -10.94 12.83
N THR A 294 8.36 -11.26 13.32
CA THR A 294 8.92 -12.61 13.22
C THR A 294 8.06 -13.60 14.00
N LEU A 295 7.64 -13.27 15.21
CA LEU A 295 6.77 -14.13 16.01
C LEU A 295 5.44 -14.39 15.31
N ALA A 296 4.77 -13.34 14.82
CA ALA A 296 3.53 -13.46 14.09
C ALA A 296 3.69 -14.27 12.79
N LEU A 297 4.82 -14.09 12.10
CA LEU A 297 5.16 -14.85 10.90
C LEU A 297 5.41 -16.33 11.21
N LEU A 298 6.10 -16.66 12.32
CA LEU A 298 6.28 -18.04 12.75
C LEU A 298 4.96 -18.72 13.05
N VAL A 299 4.02 -18.02 13.69
CA VAL A 299 2.63 -18.51 13.88
C VAL A 299 1.97 -18.80 12.53
N LEU A 300 2.08 -17.89 11.57
CA LEU A 300 1.49 -18.05 10.24
C LEU A 300 2.13 -19.23 9.47
N ILE A 301 3.44 -19.41 9.57
CA ILE A 301 4.18 -20.54 8.97
C ILE A 301 3.82 -21.88 9.64
N ALA A 302 3.60 -21.88 10.95
CA ALA A 302 3.21 -23.07 11.69
C ALA A 302 1.83 -23.63 11.28
N ILE A 303 0.99 -22.81 10.66
CA ILE A 303 -0.32 -23.25 10.15
C ILE A 303 -0.08 -24.31 9.05
N PRO A 304 -0.67 -25.53 9.18
CA PRO A 304 -0.57 -26.56 8.16
C PRO A 304 -1.23 -26.14 6.84
N ARG A 305 -0.82 -26.75 5.73
CA ARG A 305 -1.37 -26.49 4.40
C ARG A 305 -2.88 -26.75 4.36
N GLU A 306 -3.32 -27.79 5.01
CA GLU A 306 -4.71 -28.24 5.08
C GLU A 306 -5.64 -27.14 5.66
N VAL A 307 -5.14 -26.32 6.58
CA VAL A 307 -5.90 -25.20 7.15
C VAL A 307 -6.11 -24.11 6.09
N PHE A 308 -5.08 -23.81 5.27
CA PHE A 308 -5.24 -22.87 4.15
C PHE A 308 -6.24 -23.41 3.11
N GLU A 309 -6.20 -24.71 2.82
CA GLU A 309 -7.15 -25.37 1.91
C GLU A 309 -8.57 -25.36 2.48
N TRP A 310 -8.74 -25.53 3.78
CA TRP A 310 -10.03 -25.46 4.44
C TRP A 310 -10.61 -24.03 4.50
N VAL A 311 -9.75 -23.03 4.76
CA VAL A 311 -10.20 -21.63 4.89
C VAL A 311 -10.40 -20.98 3.52
N PHE A 312 -9.48 -21.21 2.57
CA PHE A 312 -9.39 -20.48 1.28
C PHE A 312 -9.69 -21.35 0.05
N SER A 313 -10.27 -22.51 0.23
CA SER A 313 -10.49 -23.59 -0.75
C SER A 313 -9.23 -24.39 -1.15
N LYS A 314 -9.47 -25.61 -1.67
CA LYS A 314 -8.39 -26.56 -2.03
C LYS A 314 -7.41 -25.99 -3.08
N GLU A 315 -7.87 -25.11 -3.95
CA GLU A 315 -7.04 -24.49 -4.99
C GLU A 315 -5.96 -23.56 -4.44
N PHE A 316 -6.07 -23.13 -3.19
CA PHE A 316 -5.20 -22.15 -2.54
C PHE A 316 -4.22 -22.74 -1.53
N GLY A 317 -4.06 -24.06 -1.47
CA GLY A 317 -3.09 -24.72 -0.58
C GLY A 317 -1.65 -24.19 -0.74
N ASP A 318 -1.28 -23.78 -1.93
CA ASP A 318 0.05 -23.24 -2.23
C ASP A 318 0.28 -21.81 -1.70
N ILE A 319 -0.71 -21.17 -1.06
CA ILE A 319 -0.51 -19.94 -0.28
C ILE A 319 0.63 -20.11 0.74
N LYS A 320 0.72 -21.28 1.38
CA LYS A 320 1.80 -21.56 2.35
C LYS A 320 3.19 -21.43 1.75
N ILE A 321 3.40 -21.91 0.53
CA ILE A 321 4.68 -21.82 -0.18
C ILE A 321 5.01 -20.36 -0.49
N VAL A 322 4.02 -19.56 -0.87
CA VAL A 322 4.17 -18.11 -1.07
C VAL A 322 4.57 -17.41 0.23
N ILE A 323 3.89 -17.72 1.34
CA ILE A 323 4.21 -17.16 2.66
C ILE A 323 5.65 -17.50 3.04
N LEU A 324 6.07 -18.75 2.87
CA LEU A 324 7.44 -19.20 3.17
C LEU A 324 8.49 -18.43 2.34
N SER A 325 8.26 -18.31 1.02
CA SER A 325 9.18 -17.61 0.12
C SER A 325 9.24 -16.09 0.36
N LEU A 326 8.17 -15.49 0.86
CA LEU A 326 8.10 -14.06 1.24
C LEU A 326 8.63 -13.80 2.65
N SER A 327 8.78 -14.81 3.50
CA SER A 327 9.07 -14.65 4.93
C SER A 327 10.30 -13.79 5.22
N PRO A 328 11.48 -14.00 4.59
CA PRO A 328 12.63 -13.13 4.83
C PRO A 328 12.34 -11.67 4.45
N GLY A 329 11.61 -11.47 3.35
CA GLY A 329 11.21 -10.15 2.87
C GLY A 329 10.23 -9.43 3.80
N VAL A 330 9.31 -10.16 4.42
CA VAL A 330 8.33 -9.60 5.38
C VAL A 330 9.04 -9.10 6.64
N ILE A 331 10.03 -9.86 7.14
CA ILE A 331 10.89 -9.43 8.25
C ILE A 331 11.67 -8.17 7.86
N ALA A 332 12.25 -8.16 6.66
CA ALA A 332 12.93 -6.99 6.12
C ALA A 332 11.97 -5.77 6.01
N LEU A 333 10.74 -5.95 5.55
CA LEU A 333 9.75 -4.86 5.47
C LEU A 333 9.40 -4.27 6.85
N ALA A 334 9.39 -5.06 7.91
CA ALA A 334 9.20 -4.56 9.27
C ALA A 334 10.33 -3.61 9.67
N ALA A 335 11.58 -3.98 9.37
CA ALA A 335 12.75 -3.12 9.58
C ALA A 335 12.74 -1.88 8.68
N ASN A 336 12.40 -2.05 7.38
CA ASN A 336 12.27 -0.96 6.42
C ASN A 336 11.31 0.13 6.91
N THR A 337 10.19 -0.26 7.50
CA THR A 337 9.18 0.67 8.02
C THR A 337 9.77 1.57 9.10
N ILE A 338 10.55 1.02 10.03
CA ILE A 338 11.19 1.79 11.11
C ILE A 338 12.28 2.73 10.57
N PHE A 339 13.17 2.24 9.70
CA PHE A 339 14.19 3.10 9.08
C PHE A 339 13.57 4.21 8.23
N SER A 340 12.52 3.90 7.48
CA SER A 340 11.83 4.89 6.63
C SER A 340 11.23 6.02 7.45
N HIS A 341 10.63 5.73 8.60
CA HIS A 341 10.10 6.75 9.49
C HIS A 341 11.20 7.53 10.20
N TYR A 342 12.34 6.90 10.54
CA TYR A 342 13.51 7.60 11.04
C TYR A 342 14.03 8.64 10.04
N PHE A 343 14.28 8.23 8.79
CA PHE A 343 14.78 9.14 7.77
C PHE A 343 13.77 10.23 7.41
N SER A 344 12.50 9.93 7.38
CA SER A 344 11.44 10.93 7.16
C SER A 344 11.33 11.90 8.34
N GLY A 345 11.37 11.40 9.58
CA GLY A 345 11.30 12.20 10.80
C GLY A 345 12.50 13.11 10.99
N THR A 346 13.69 12.69 10.55
CA THR A 346 14.92 13.50 10.56
C THR A 346 15.08 14.41 9.33
N GLY A 347 14.06 14.51 8.46
CA GLY A 347 14.08 15.36 7.27
C GLY A 347 14.98 14.85 6.13
N GLN A 348 15.26 13.56 6.09
CA GLN A 348 16.14 12.95 5.09
C GLN A 348 15.46 11.85 4.24
N PRO A 349 14.26 12.09 3.67
CA PRO A 349 13.49 11.07 2.95
C PRO A 349 14.17 10.51 1.70
N ARG A 350 15.21 11.19 1.19
CA ARG A 350 16.01 10.73 0.03
C ARG A 350 16.58 9.32 0.22
N TYR A 351 16.89 8.92 1.45
CA TYR A 351 17.42 7.58 1.72
C TYR A 351 16.36 6.49 1.54
N ASN A 352 15.08 6.81 1.71
CA ASN A 352 13.98 5.89 1.40
C ASN A 352 13.85 5.69 -0.12
N LEU A 353 14.03 6.75 -0.90
CA LEU A 353 14.05 6.64 -2.36
C LEU A 353 15.21 5.75 -2.82
N PHE A 354 16.44 6.00 -2.36
CA PHE A 354 17.59 5.18 -2.74
C PHE A 354 17.43 3.72 -2.31
N ALA A 355 16.88 3.45 -1.12
CA ALA A 355 16.55 2.10 -0.68
C ALA A 355 15.54 1.41 -1.62
N SER A 356 14.50 2.12 -2.05
CA SER A 356 13.52 1.57 -3.00
C SER A 356 14.15 1.31 -4.37
N LEU A 357 15.05 2.18 -4.83
CA LEU A 357 15.77 2.00 -6.10
C LEU A 357 16.77 0.85 -6.04
N THR A 358 17.50 0.67 -4.93
CA THR A 358 18.38 -0.50 -4.75
C THR A 358 17.58 -1.81 -4.74
N GLY A 359 16.42 -1.82 -4.08
CA GLY A 359 15.48 -2.94 -4.17
C GLY A 359 15.06 -3.22 -5.61
N LEU A 360 14.69 -2.19 -6.38
CA LEU A 360 14.25 -2.33 -7.76
C LEU A 360 15.36 -2.88 -8.66
N ALA A 361 16.59 -2.44 -8.47
CA ALA A 361 17.75 -2.94 -9.20
C ALA A 361 17.99 -4.45 -8.98
N VAL A 362 17.53 -5.01 -7.86
CA VAL A 362 17.59 -6.45 -7.55
C VAL A 362 16.31 -7.17 -8.00
N THR A 363 15.15 -6.53 -7.91
CA THR A 363 13.86 -7.14 -8.28
C THR A 363 13.86 -7.62 -9.72
N ILE A 364 14.30 -6.79 -10.68
CA ILE A 364 14.22 -7.12 -12.11
C ILE A 364 15.09 -8.33 -12.46
N PRO A 365 16.42 -8.34 -12.16
CA PRO A 365 17.27 -9.49 -12.49
C PRO A 365 16.83 -10.77 -11.76
N SER A 366 16.46 -10.66 -10.48
CA SER A 366 16.04 -11.84 -9.71
C SER A 366 14.73 -12.44 -10.24
N LEU A 367 13.76 -11.63 -10.66
CA LEU A 367 12.54 -12.12 -11.31
C LEU A 367 12.82 -12.81 -12.64
N ILE A 368 13.67 -12.24 -13.48
CA ILE A 368 14.04 -12.82 -14.77
C ILE A 368 14.71 -14.20 -14.59
N ILE A 369 15.51 -14.38 -13.52
CA ILE A 369 16.25 -15.62 -13.27
C ILE A 369 15.41 -16.64 -12.50
N LEU A 370 14.71 -16.20 -11.43
CA LEU A 370 14.09 -17.12 -10.47
C LEU A 370 12.63 -17.45 -10.84
N ALA A 371 11.87 -16.52 -11.40
CA ALA A 371 10.46 -16.78 -11.70
C ALA A 371 10.27 -17.88 -12.78
N PRO A 372 11.05 -17.93 -13.89
CA PRO A 372 10.92 -19.02 -14.86
C PRO A 372 11.31 -20.40 -14.31
N ARG A 373 12.23 -20.43 -13.33
CA ARG A 373 12.75 -21.70 -12.75
C ARG A 373 11.89 -22.23 -11.61
N PHE A 374 11.36 -21.36 -10.79
CA PHE A 374 10.72 -21.70 -9.51
C PHE A 374 9.29 -21.16 -9.37
N GLY A 375 8.70 -20.55 -10.40
CA GLY A 375 7.32 -20.06 -10.40
C GLY A 375 6.99 -19.16 -9.21
N LEU A 376 5.99 -19.55 -8.42
CA LEU A 376 5.55 -18.84 -7.21
C LEU A 376 6.68 -18.62 -6.19
N VAL A 377 7.50 -19.64 -5.97
CA VAL A 377 8.65 -19.56 -5.04
C VAL A 377 9.68 -18.58 -5.54
N GLY A 378 9.98 -18.60 -6.85
CA GLY A 378 10.91 -17.67 -7.48
C GLY A 378 10.47 -16.22 -7.36
N ALA A 379 9.18 -15.95 -7.54
CA ALA A 379 8.60 -14.63 -7.36
C ALA A 379 8.70 -14.15 -5.89
N GLY A 380 8.40 -15.03 -4.93
CA GLY A 380 8.51 -14.73 -3.49
C GLY A 380 9.94 -14.47 -3.03
N ILE A 381 10.90 -15.30 -3.48
CA ILE A 381 12.32 -15.11 -3.19
C ILE A 381 12.84 -13.80 -3.80
N SER A 382 12.44 -13.48 -5.04
CA SER A 382 12.83 -12.21 -5.68
C SER A 382 12.37 -11.00 -4.90
N ALA A 383 11.12 -11.00 -4.42
CA ALA A 383 10.60 -9.95 -3.56
C ALA A 383 11.37 -9.89 -2.21
N SER A 384 11.65 -11.03 -1.60
CA SER A 384 12.42 -11.12 -0.36
C SER A 384 13.84 -10.58 -0.50
N LEU A 385 14.53 -10.88 -1.60
CA LEU A 385 15.86 -10.34 -1.89
C LEU A 385 15.82 -8.82 -2.05
N ALA A 386 14.85 -8.30 -2.81
CA ALA A 386 14.68 -6.87 -3.04
C ALA A 386 14.45 -6.09 -1.74
N TYR A 387 13.57 -6.59 -0.87
CA TYR A 387 13.29 -5.96 0.42
C TYR A 387 14.49 -6.04 1.36
N SER A 388 15.20 -7.17 1.38
CA SER A 388 16.39 -7.35 2.19
C SER A 388 17.51 -6.40 1.79
N ILE A 389 17.79 -6.25 0.50
CA ILE A 389 18.81 -5.31 -0.01
C ILE A 389 18.45 -3.86 0.31
N ALA A 390 17.16 -3.47 0.15
CA ALA A 390 16.70 -2.14 0.52
C ALA A 390 16.96 -1.85 2.02
N VAL A 391 16.71 -2.82 2.89
CA VAL A 391 16.93 -2.69 4.34
C VAL A 391 18.42 -2.68 4.68
N VAL A 392 19.24 -3.50 4.03
CA VAL A 392 20.69 -3.48 4.20
C VAL A 392 21.25 -2.10 3.86
N TYR A 393 20.81 -1.49 2.76
CA TYR A 393 21.19 -0.12 2.41
C TYR A 393 20.77 0.88 3.49
N GLN A 394 19.51 0.83 3.95
CA GLN A 394 19.02 1.73 5.00
C GLN A 394 19.78 1.55 6.31
N GLY A 395 20.04 0.30 6.72
CA GLY A 395 20.80 -0.05 7.92
C GLY A 395 22.24 0.47 7.85
N TRP A 396 22.88 0.36 6.69
CA TRP A 396 24.20 0.90 6.45
C TRP A 396 24.24 2.43 6.56
N VAL A 397 23.27 3.13 5.95
CA VAL A 397 23.16 4.59 6.06
C VAL A 397 22.87 5.01 7.51
N PHE A 398 21.98 4.27 8.19
CA PHE A 398 21.65 4.53 9.59
C PHE A 398 22.87 4.38 10.48
N HIS A 399 23.63 3.29 10.34
CA HIS A 399 24.89 3.06 11.06
C HIS A 399 25.88 4.20 10.85
N LYS A 400 26.14 4.62 9.60
CA LYS A 400 27.04 5.74 9.28
C LYS A 400 26.64 7.08 9.93
N LYS A 401 25.33 7.31 10.11
CA LYS A 401 24.81 8.57 10.63
C LYS A 401 24.67 8.61 12.15
N THR A 402 24.49 7.46 12.77
CA THR A 402 24.20 7.35 14.20
C THR A 402 25.38 6.75 14.98
N TYR A 403 26.38 6.24 14.29
CA TYR A 403 27.55 5.52 14.88
C TYR A 403 27.13 4.34 15.76
N THR A 404 25.98 3.73 15.50
CA THR A 404 25.46 2.58 16.26
C THR A 404 26.12 1.29 15.81
N GLY A 405 26.56 0.45 16.75
CA GLY A 405 27.18 -0.83 16.46
C GLY A 405 26.16 -1.93 16.11
N PHE A 406 26.60 -3.01 15.44
CA PHE A 406 25.76 -4.19 15.21
C PHE A 406 25.29 -4.85 16.53
N GLY A 407 26.09 -4.75 17.60
CA GLY A 407 25.72 -5.22 18.94
C GLY A 407 24.48 -4.52 19.51
N ASP A 408 24.27 -3.25 19.13
CA ASP A 408 23.10 -2.48 19.56
C ASP A 408 21.78 -3.01 19.01
N LEU A 409 21.84 -3.82 17.95
CA LEU A 409 20.66 -4.46 17.33
C LEU A 409 20.21 -5.72 18.11
N LEU A 410 21.01 -6.26 19.00
CA LEU A 410 20.63 -7.40 19.84
C LEU A 410 19.66 -6.94 20.94
N ILE A 411 18.63 -7.77 21.20
CA ILE A 411 17.65 -7.49 22.26
C ILE A 411 18.34 -7.59 23.62
N ASN A 412 18.27 -6.49 24.40
CA ASN A 412 18.85 -6.41 25.72
C ASN A 412 17.75 -6.30 26.80
N ARG A 413 18.05 -6.66 28.05
CA ARG A 413 17.11 -6.54 29.19
C ARG A 413 16.58 -5.12 29.37
N SER A 414 17.37 -4.10 29.02
CA SER A 414 16.95 -2.69 29.03
C SER A 414 15.82 -2.40 28.03
N ASP A 415 15.83 -3.05 26.86
CA ASP A 415 14.80 -2.87 25.82
C ASP A 415 13.44 -3.38 26.31
N ILE A 416 13.44 -4.52 26.99
CA ILE A 416 12.23 -5.12 27.58
C ILE A 416 11.65 -4.21 28.67
N ARG A 417 12.49 -3.62 29.54
CA ARG A 417 12.05 -2.66 30.57
C ARG A 417 11.47 -1.38 29.96
N LEU A 418 12.04 -0.90 28.85
CA LEU A 418 11.56 0.28 28.14
C LEU A 418 10.18 0.03 27.54
N LEU A 419 9.95 -1.16 26.97
CA LEU A 419 8.62 -1.57 26.48
C LEU A 419 7.58 -1.56 27.58
N PHE A 420 7.87 -2.24 28.70
CA PHE A 420 6.94 -2.24 29.83
C PHE A 420 6.62 -0.84 30.31
N LYS A 421 7.59 0.08 30.32
CA LYS A 421 7.35 1.49 30.65
C LYS A 421 6.49 2.22 29.61
N VAL A 422 6.67 1.96 28.31
CA VAL A 422 5.92 2.64 27.23
C VAL A 422 4.49 2.08 27.10
N VAL A 423 4.32 0.76 27.21
CA VAL A 423 3.02 0.09 27.06
C VAL A 423 2.16 0.21 28.31
N PHE A 424 2.77 0.13 29.49
CA PHE A 424 2.06 0.12 30.78
C PHE A 424 2.15 1.42 31.58
N ARG A 425 2.73 2.49 31.01
CA ARG A 425 2.62 3.83 31.62
C ARG A 425 1.19 4.33 31.47
N ARG A 426 0.29 3.73 32.21
CA ARG A 426 -0.90 4.45 32.68
C ARG A 426 -0.39 5.62 33.52
N LYS A 427 -0.94 6.82 33.23
CA LYS A 427 -0.72 8.04 33.99
C LYS A 427 -0.77 7.78 35.50
#